data_98757c4105c8de54bcec5a8f4418b1eb
#
_entry.id   98757c4105c8de54bcec5a8f4418b1eb
#
_cell.length_a   1.000
_cell.length_b   1.000
_cell.length_c   1.000
_cell.angle_alpha   90.00
_cell.angle_beta   90.00
_cell.angle_gamma   90.00
#
_symmetry.space_group_name_H-M   'P 1'
#
loop_
_entity.id
_entity.type
_entity.pdbx_description
1 polymer ?
#
loop_
_entity_poly.entity_id
_entity_poly.type
_entity_poly.pdbx_seq_one_letter_code
_entity_poly.pdbx_strand_id
1 'polypeptide(L)'
;MKKLKQASLIAGPLAGLFTLLLLHTLSLASMINITAAVAIWCVIWWVFEPVPIPVTSLLPIAIFPLTGVLSPEQVGYAYGNKLVLLLLGGFILSTALSHCGAHRRLALTMVHWFGSSNPKRLVLGFMVAAASLSMWISNTAATLMLLPVALAVIDSAEDKKLATPLLLGLAYAASVGGISTPIGTPPNLLFMQVYEENMGVQISFTQWMMWALPVVIVFLPIIWLWLSRHLTTKGELNLPSIGQWTSHERRVLMVFSITAFLWITRLEPFGGWSYWLNLPQANDASVALLAVVALFVIPNGNKQKLLDWKTAQNIPWGILLLFSGGICLAKAFVVSGLSIELGKQLSIVTSFSIIVMIALIAVAVTFMTEATSNVATTAMLMPILAAAALNSNIDPLLLMVPATFSASCAFMLPVATAPNSIVFSSGHIPSTLMAREGFILNLIGSTLITALCWFMLSN
;
A
#
# COMPACT_ATOMS: atom_id res chain seq x y z
N MET A 1 -20.32 13.84 -8.96
CA MET A 1 -18.86 13.84 -8.94
C MET A 1 -18.23 15.04 -9.68
N LYS A 2 -18.57 15.35 -10.95
CA LYS A 2 -17.92 16.45 -11.73
C LYS A 2 -18.07 17.84 -11.05
N LYS A 3 -19.26 18.18 -10.54
CA LYS A 3 -19.50 19.43 -9.79
C LYS A 3 -18.72 19.51 -8.47
N LEU A 4 -18.56 18.39 -7.77
CA LEU A 4 -17.81 18.32 -6.52
C LEU A 4 -16.30 18.52 -6.74
N LYS A 5 -15.75 17.91 -7.81
CA LYS A 5 -14.35 18.13 -8.22
C LYS A 5 -14.08 19.59 -8.62
N GLN A 6 -15.02 20.22 -9.34
CA GLN A 6 -14.89 21.65 -9.69
C GLN A 6 -14.98 22.55 -8.46
N ALA A 7 -15.87 22.26 -7.52
CA ALA A 7 -15.99 23.03 -6.29
C ALA A 7 -14.73 22.87 -5.40
N SER A 8 -14.17 21.67 -5.29
CA SER A 8 -12.99 21.42 -4.48
C SER A 8 -11.71 22.06 -5.04
N LEU A 9 -11.65 22.34 -6.35
CA LEU A 9 -10.55 23.07 -6.96
C LEU A 9 -10.35 24.46 -6.30
N ILE A 10 -11.45 25.12 -5.98
CA ILE A 10 -11.46 26.43 -5.31
C ILE A 10 -11.51 26.26 -3.80
N ALA A 11 -12.23 25.27 -3.30
CA ALA A 11 -12.38 25.04 -1.86
C ALA A 11 -11.06 24.71 -1.17
N GLY A 12 -10.14 23.97 -1.83
CA GLY A 12 -8.82 23.66 -1.26
C GLY A 12 -8.00 24.90 -0.90
N PRO A 13 -7.67 25.78 -1.88
CA PRO A 13 -6.95 27.01 -1.61
C PRO A 13 -7.68 27.93 -0.64
N LEU A 14 -9.01 28.06 -0.73
CA LEU A 14 -9.80 28.90 0.16
C LEU A 14 -9.78 28.36 1.60
N ALA A 15 -9.92 27.06 1.79
CA ALA A 15 -9.82 26.45 3.11
C ALA A 15 -8.41 26.60 3.70
N GLY A 16 -7.36 26.45 2.88
CA GLY A 16 -5.99 26.76 3.29
C GLY A 16 -5.83 28.19 3.74
N LEU A 17 -6.30 29.15 2.94
CA LEU A 17 -6.26 30.58 3.29
C LEU A 17 -7.06 30.87 4.58
N PHE A 18 -8.26 30.31 4.69
CA PHE A 18 -9.08 30.45 5.90
C PHE A 18 -8.35 29.89 7.14
N THR A 19 -7.73 28.70 7.03
CA THR A 19 -6.92 28.11 8.11
C THR A 19 -5.76 29.03 8.50
N LEU A 20 -5.05 29.59 7.52
CA LEU A 20 -3.96 30.52 7.74
C LEU A 20 -4.42 31.74 8.56
N LEU A 21 -5.52 32.37 8.15
CA LEU A 21 -6.08 33.54 8.81
C LEU A 21 -6.62 33.22 10.21
N LEU A 22 -7.33 32.09 10.35
CA LEU A 22 -7.87 31.65 11.65
C LEU A 22 -6.75 31.39 12.66
N LEU A 23 -5.71 30.66 12.30
CA LEU A 23 -4.61 30.35 13.19
C LEU A 23 -3.74 31.60 13.50
N HIS A 24 -3.69 32.55 12.56
CA HIS A 24 -3.06 33.84 12.80
C HIS A 24 -3.82 34.66 13.90
N THR A 25 -5.16 34.63 13.91
CA THR A 25 -5.95 35.26 14.97
C THR A 25 -5.76 34.60 16.34
N LEU A 26 -5.41 33.32 16.36
CA LEU A 26 -5.09 32.57 17.56
C LEU A 26 -3.62 32.79 18.03
N SER A 27 -2.89 33.69 17.38
CA SER A 27 -1.50 34.05 17.71
C SER A 27 -0.51 32.90 17.69
N LEU A 28 -0.76 31.86 16.87
CA LEU A 28 0.19 30.79 16.67
C LEU A 28 1.35 31.24 15.75
N ALA A 29 2.49 30.53 15.85
CA ALA A 29 3.67 30.85 15.06
C ALA A 29 3.39 30.76 13.55
N SER A 30 3.96 31.66 12.75
CA SER A 30 3.73 31.75 11.32
C SER A 30 4.01 30.43 10.58
N MET A 31 5.05 29.70 10.98
CA MET A 31 5.37 28.37 10.39
C MET A 31 4.26 27.33 10.63
N ILE A 32 3.64 27.34 11.82
CA ILE A 32 2.50 26.47 12.14
C ILE A 32 1.33 26.80 11.23
N ASN A 33 1.02 28.09 11.09
CA ASN A 33 -0.12 28.57 10.30
C ASN A 33 0.01 28.17 8.83
N ILE A 34 1.20 28.38 8.24
CA ILE A 34 1.49 28.01 6.85
C ILE A 34 1.44 26.50 6.66
N THR A 35 2.05 25.74 7.56
CA THR A 35 2.06 24.27 7.47
C THR A 35 0.64 23.71 7.54
N ALA A 36 -0.18 24.18 8.47
CA ALA A 36 -1.58 23.77 8.61
C ALA A 36 -2.41 24.15 7.35
N ALA A 37 -2.20 25.35 6.82
CA ALA A 37 -2.89 25.82 5.60
C ALA A 37 -2.57 24.92 4.40
N VAL A 38 -1.28 24.60 4.17
CA VAL A 38 -0.85 23.70 3.09
C VAL A 38 -1.38 22.29 3.32
N ALA A 39 -1.36 21.80 4.56
CA ALA A 39 -1.89 20.48 4.91
C ALA A 39 -3.39 20.38 4.58
N ILE A 40 -4.22 21.33 5.01
CA ILE A 40 -5.67 21.36 4.73
C ILE A 40 -5.92 21.43 3.21
N TRP A 41 -5.16 22.24 2.49
CA TRP A 41 -5.26 22.32 1.03
C TRP A 41 -4.93 20.97 0.39
N CYS A 42 -3.83 20.34 0.75
CA CYS A 42 -3.45 19.01 0.27
C CYS A 42 -4.52 17.95 0.57
N VAL A 43 -5.03 17.92 1.81
CA VAL A 43 -6.08 16.98 2.25
C VAL A 43 -7.33 17.10 1.37
N ILE A 44 -7.84 18.32 1.17
CA ILE A 44 -9.03 18.55 0.36
C ILE A 44 -8.78 18.07 -1.09
N TRP A 45 -7.61 18.37 -1.66
CA TRP A 45 -7.31 17.97 -3.03
C TRP A 45 -6.99 16.48 -3.18
N TRP A 46 -6.43 15.84 -2.17
CA TRP A 46 -6.23 14.38 -2.18
C TRP A 46 -7.55 13.61 -2.04
N VAL A 47 -8.51 14.14 -1.25
CA VAL A 47 -9.80 13.49 -1.04
C VAL A 47 -10.73 13.65 -2.25
N PHE A 48 -10.81 14.86 -2.80
CA PHE A 48 -11.75 15.15 -3.89
C PHE A 48 -11.14 15.05 -5.28
N GLU A 49 -9.83 14.95 -5.40
CA GLU A 49 -9.08 14.81 -6.65
C GLU A 49 -9.50 15.80 -7.77
N PRO A 50 -9.54 17.12 -7.51
CA PRO A 50 -9.82 18.10 -8.56
C PRO A 50 -8.72 18.15 -9.60
N VAL A 51 -7.48 17.86 -9.21
CA VAL A 51 -6.29 17.65 -10.01
C VAL A 51 -5.71 16.26 -9.71
N PRO A 52 -4.87 15.69 -10.57
CA PRO A 52 -4.21 14.41 -10.27
C PRO A 52 -3.45 14.47 -8.94
N ILE A 53 -3.55 13.40 -8.15
CA ILE A 53 -2.90 13.29 -6.82
C ILE A 53 -1.41 13.71 -6.84
N PRO A 54 -0.59 13.30 -7.84
CA PRO A 54 0.80 13.73 -7.91
C PRO A 54 0.98 15.26 -7.99
N VAL A 55 0.05 15.95 -8.67
CA VAL A 55 0.10 17.42 -8.79
C VAL A 55 -0.17 18.10 -7.46
N THR A 56 -1.13 17.60 -6.68
CA THR A 56 -1.36 18.07 -5.31
C THR A 56 -0.11 17.92 -4.46
N SER A 57 0.62 16.84 -4.64
CA SER A 57 1.81 16.52 -3.85
C SER A 57 3.02 17.43 -4.17
N LEU A 58 2.95 18.21 -5.24
CA LEU A 58 3.92 19.27 -5.52
C LEU A 58 3.73 20.52 -4.65
N LEU A 59 2.55 20.71 -4.04
CA LEU A 59 2.27 21.90 -3.20
C LEU A 59 3.25 22.03 -2.02
N PRO A 60 3.45 21.02 -1.16
CA PRO A 60 4.42 21.10 -0.06
C PRO A 60 5.82 21.39 -0.56
N ILE A 61 6.22 20.75 -1.66
CA ILE A 61 7.53 20.87 -2.26
C ILE A 61 7.79 22.29 -2.79
N ALA A 62 6.78 22.94 -3.35
CA ALA A 62 6.87 24.28 -3.88
C ALA A 62 6.73 25.36 -2.80
N ILE A 63 5.73 25.22 -1.92
CA ILE A 63 5.33 26.28 -0.98
C ILE A 63 6.29 26.36 0.22
N PHE A 64 6.72 25.25 0.79
CA PHE A 64 7.53 25.28 2.01
C PHE A 64 8.89 25.96 1.85
N PRO A 65 9.66 25.79 0.75
CA PRO A 65 10.87 26.58 0.54
C PRO A 65 10.59 28.07 0.31
N LEU A 66 9.52 28.41 -0.43
CA LEU A 66 9.14 29.80 -0.68
C LEU A 66 8.73 30.54 0.59
N THR A 67 8.19 29.83 1.56
CA THR A 67 7.72 30.40 2.83
C THR A 67 8.71 30.22 3.99
N GLY A 68 9.85 29.56 3.75
CA GLY A 68 10.87 29.32 4.76
C GLY A 68 10.51 28.27 5.81
N VAL A 69 9.44 27.49 5.62
CA VAL A 69 9.05 26.38 6.52
C VAL A 69 10.08 25.24 6.44
N LEU A 70 10.53 24.90 5.22
CA LEU A 70 11.60 23.94 4.97
C LEU A 70 12.67 24.61 4.09
N SER A 71 13.94 24.23 4.27
CA SER A 71 14.98 24.64 3.35
C SER A 71 14.92 23.83 2.04
N PRO A 72 15.50 24.35 0.92
CA PRO A 72 15.63 23.58 -0.32
C PRO A 72 16.35 22.24 -0.14
N GLU A 73 17.33 22.14 0.77
CA GLU A 73 18.04 20.91 1.10
C GLU A 73 17.11 19.88 1.77
N GLN A 74 16.26 20.32 2.69
CA GLN A 74 15.27 19.46 3.35
C GLN A 74 14.25 18.92 2.36
N VAL A 75 13.82 19.74 1.40
CA VAL A 75 12.95 19.30 0.30
C VAL A 75 13.70 18.33 -0.62
N GLY A 76 14.95 18.63 -0.99
CA GLY A 76 15.80 17.74 -1.78
C GLY A 76 15.97 16.36 -1.11
N TYR A 77 16.16 16.34 0.21
CA TYR A 77 16.23 15.11 0.99
C TYR A 77 14.94 14.27 0.88
N ALA A 78 13.77 14.89 0.82
CA ALA A 78 12.52 14.16 0.69
C ALA A 78 12.43 13.39 -0.64
N TYR A 79 12.96 13.92 -1.74
CA TYR A 79 13.05 13.22 -3.02
C TYR A 79 14.14 12.16 -3.07
N GLY A 80 15.30 12.44 -2.47
CA GLY A 80 16.43 11.50 -2.37
C GLY A 80 16.31 10.51 -1.20
N ASN A 81 15.16 10.46 -0.54
CA ASN A 81 14.94 9.58 0.59
C ASN A 81 15.10 8.10 0.20
N LYS A 82 15.78 7.32 1.06
CA LYS A 82 16.03 5.90 0.81
C LYS A 82 14.75 5.07 0.56
N LEU A 83 13.60 5.43 1.16
CA LEU A 83 12.34 4.71 0.94
C LEU A 83 11.70 5.08 -0.40
N VAL A 84 11.87 6.33 -0.88
CA VAL A 84 11.48 6.71 -2.26
C VAL A 84 12.34 5.94 -3.28
N LEU A 85 13.63 5.82 -3.03
CA LEU A 85 14.56 5.06 -3.89
C LEU A 85 14.27 3.55 -3.84
N LEU A 86 13.91 3.01 -2.68
CA LEU A 86 13.44 1.62 -2.54
C LEU A 86 12.19 1.38 -3.38
N LEU A 87 11.22 2.29 -3.29
CA LEU A 87 9.98 2.20 -4.07
C LEU A 87 10.24 2.29 -5.57
N LEU A 88 11.14 3.19 -6.00
CA LEU A 88 11.60 3.29 -7.38
C LEU A 88 12.18 1.96 -7.88
N GLY A 89 13.13 1.40 -7.13
CA GLY A 89 13.75 0.11 -7.45
C GLY A 89 12.75 -1.04 -7.46
N GLY A 90 11.85 -1.09 -6.47
CA GLY A 90 10.77 -2.07 -6.37
C GLY A 90 9.81 -2.01 -7.56
N PHE A 91 9.44 -0.82 -8.02
CA PHE A 91 8.59 -0.65 -9.22
C PHE A 91 9.28 -1.14 -10.49
N ILE A 92 10.56 -0.85 -10.68
CA ILE A 92 11.31 -1.31 -11.85
C ILE A 92 11.46 -2.83 -11.82
N LEU A 93 11.78 -3.42 -10.67
CA LEU A 93 11.84 -4.88 -10.47
C LEU A 93 10.48 -5.54 -10.76
N SER A 94 9.39 -4.98 -10.22
CA SER A 94 8.02 -5.43 -10.49
C SER A 94 7.67 -5.35 -11.99
N THR A 95 8.09 -4.27 -12.66
CA THR A 95 7.90 -4.09 -14.10
C THR A 95 8.65 -5.16 -14.90
N ALA A 96 9.89 -5.48 -14.53
CA ALA A 96 10.66 -6.56 -15.17
C ALA A 96 9.98 -7.92 -15.00
N LEU A 97 9.48 -8.23 -13.78
CA LEU A 97 8.76 -9.47 -13.48
C LEU A 97 7.45 -9.56 -14.30
N SER A 98 6.77 -8.43 -14.46
CA SER A 98 5.54 -8.35 -15.25
C SER A 98 5.81 -8.49 -16.74
N HIS A 99 6.85 -7.83 -17.25
CA HIS A 99 7.20 -7.83 -18.66
C HIS A 99 7.67 -9.21 -19.17
N CYS A 100 8.45 -9.95 -18.39
CA CYS A 100 8.92 -11.29 -18.79
C CYS A 100 7.83 -12.37 -18.72
N GLY A 101 6.69 -12.12 -18.05
CA GLY A 101 5.60 -13.09 -17.91
C GLY A 101 5.77 -14.11 -16.77
N ALA A 102 6.87 -14.07 -16.02
CA ALA A 102 7.14 -14.99 -14.92
C ALA A 102 6.06 -14.97 -13.84
N HIS A 103 5.52 -13.78 -13.52
CA HIS A 103 4.44 -13.60 -12.56
C HIS A 103 3.17 -14.40 -12.96
N ARG A 104 2.80 -14.41 -14.26
CA ARG A 104 1.66 -15.18 -14.76
C ARG A 104 1.86 -16.68 -14.57
N ARG A 105 3.06 -17.15 -14.85
CA ARG A 105 3.42 -18.57 -14.71
C ARG A 105 3.40 -19.01 -13.26
N LEU A 106 3.97 -18.18 -12.36
CA LEU A 106 3.92 -18.44 -10.91
C LEU A 106 2.48 -18.54 -10.42
N ALA A 107 1.62 -17.59 -10.81
CA ALA A 107 0.22 -17.60 -10.44
C ALA A 107 -0.52 -18.86 -10.91
N LEU A 108 -0.36 -19.23 -12.19
CA LEU A 108 -0.97 -20.43 -12.73
C LEU A 108 -0.46 -21.69 -12.01
N THR A 109 0.83 -21.76 -11.69
CA THR A 109 1.39 -22.87 -10.92
C THR A 109 0.76 -22.98 -9.55
N MET A 110 0.61 -21.86 -8.84
CA MET A 110 -0.06 -21.83 -7.53
C MET A 110 -1.52 -22.28 -7.64
N VAL A 111 -2.27 -21.77 -8.63
CA VAL A 111 -3.67 -22.17 -8.86
C VAL A 111 -3.76 -23.68 -9.14
N HIS A 112 -2.86 -24.25 -9.94
CA HIS A 112 -2.84 -25.69 -10.24
C HIS A 112 -2.56 -26.55 -9.00
N TRP A 113 -1.77 -26.08 -8.03
CA TRP A 113 -1.54 -26.81 -6.76
C TRP A 113 -2.81 -27.05 -5.97
N PHE A 114 -3.79 -26.15 -6.07
CA PHE A 114 -5.10 -26.30 -5.40
C PHE A 114 -6.06 -27.19 -6.19
N GLY A 115 -5.79 -27.46 -7.47
CA GLY A 115 -6.58 -28.33 -8.33
C GLY A 115 -7.85 -27.68 -8.90
N SER A 116 -8.41 -28.31 -9.93
CA SER A 116 -9.59 -27.83 -10.66
C SER A 116 -10.90 -28.56 -10.28
N SER A 117 -10.83 -29.62 -9.48
CA SER A 117 -11.98 -30.47 -9.17
C SER A 117 -12.93 -29.90 -8.10
N ASN A 118 -12.53 -28.86 -7.38
CA ASN A 118 -13.33 -28.24 -6.34
C ASN A 118 -13.33 -26.71 -6.47
N PRO A 119 -14.47 -26.09 -6.80
CA PRO A 119 -14.58 -24.64 -6.96
C PRO A 119 -14.10 -23.83 -5.74
N LYS A 120 -14.34 -24.31 -4.51
CA LYS A 120 -13.86 -23.63 -3.30
C LYS A 120 -12.34 -23.62 -3.21
N ARG A 121 -11.67 -24.76 -3.49
CA ARG A 121 -10.21 -24.86 -3.52
C ARG A 121 -9.62 -23.99 -4.63
N LEU A 122 -10.29 -23.94 -5.78
CA LEU A 122 -9.87 -23.10 -6.88
C LEU A 122 -9.90 -21.61 -6.49
N VAL A 123 -10.98 -21.14 -5.88
CA VAL A 123 -11.05 -19.75 -5.34
C VAL A 123 -9.88 -19.49 -4.39
N LEU A 124 -9.61 -20.42 -3.47
CA LEU A 124 -8.45 -20.28 -2.57
C LEU A 124 -7.12 -20.21 -3.34
N GLY A 125 -6.96 -21.04 -4.37
CA GLY A 125 -5.77 -21.03 -5.23
C GLY A 125 -5.54 -19.67 -5.91
N PHE A 126 -6.61 -19.07 -6.46
CA PHE A 126 -6.55 -17.72 -7.02
C PHE A 126 -6.24 -16.66 -5.97
N MET A 127 -6.83 -16.76 -4.78
CA MET A 127 -6.59 -15.83 -3.69
C MET A 127 -5.14 -15.93 -3.19
N VAL A 128 -4.62 -17.14 -2.99
CA VAL A 128 -3.23 -17.35 -2.56
C VAL A 128 -2.25 -16.83 -3.63
N ALA A 129 -2.54 -17.11 -4.92
CA ALA A 129 -1.73 -16.60 -6.02
C ALA A 129 -1.75 -15.06 -6.06
N ALA A 130 -2.92 -14.45 -5.94
CA ALA A 130 -3.06 -12.99 -5.94
C ALA A 130 -2.32 -12.36 -4.75
N ALA A 131 -2.51 -12.88 -3.55
CA ALA A 131 -1.85 -12.37 -2.35
C ALA A 131 -0.33 -12.51 -2.42
N SER A 132 0.17 -13.71 -2.79
CA SER A 132 1.61 -13.98 -2.90
C SER A 132 2.31 -13.12 -3.95
N LEU A 133 1.65 -12.85 -5.08
CA LEU A 133 2.19 -11.94 -6.09
C LEU A 133 2.12 -10.49 -5.63
N SER A 134 1.01 -10.09 -5.00
CA SER A 134 0.80 -8.72 -4.56
C SER A 134 1.72 -8.28 -3.42
N MET A 135 2.37 -9.21 -2.75
CA MET A 135 3.48 -8.91 -1.82
C MET A 135 4.66 -8.21 -2.51
N TRP A 136 4.86 -8.47 -3.81
CA TRP A 136 6.07 -8.12 -4.54
C TRP A 136 5.83 -7.24 -5.76
N ILE A 137 4.63 -7.30 -6.33
CA ILE A 137 4.20 -6.47 -7.46
C ILE A 137 2.97 -5.67 -7.05
N SER A 138 2.61 -4.63 -7.82
CA SER A 138 1.43 -3.84 -7.48
C SER A 138 0.14 -4.68 -7.49
N ASN A 139 -0.78 -4.38 -6.55
CA ASN A 139 -2.09 -5.03 -6.46
C ASN A 139 -2.84 -4.97 -7.80
N THR A 140 -2.71 -3.85 -8.51
CA THR A 140 -3.27 -3.65 -9.86
C THR A 140 -2.73 -4.66 -10.87
N ALA A 141 -1.41 -4.84 -10.91
CA ALA A 141 -0.77 -5.76 -11.84
C ALA A 141 -1.14 -7.22 -11.55
N ALA A 142 -1.16 -7.62 -10.27
CA ALA A 142 -1.58 -8.95 -9.85
C ALA A 142 -3.03 -9.25 -10.27
N THR A 143 -3.93 -8.29 -10.09
CA THR A 143 -5.34 -8.43 -10.43
C THR A 143 -5.56 -8.46 -11.95
N LEU A 144 -4.98 -7.52 -12.70
CA LEU A 144 -5.11 -7.46 -14.17
C LEU A 144 -4.61 -8.74 -14.85
N MET A 145 -3.56 -9.33 -14.32
CA MET A 145 -2.99 -10.55 -14.88
C MET A 145 -3.87 -11.78 -14.63
N LEU A 146 -4.42 -11.91 -13.42
CA LEU A 146 -5.24 -13.06 -13.05
C LEU A 146 -6.68 -12.96 -13.56
N LEU A 147 -7.19 -11.75 -13.82
CA LEU A 147 -8.56 -11.54 -14.28
C LEU A 147 -8.91 -12.30 -15.56
N PRO A 148 -8.12 -12.26 -16.65
CA PRO A 148 -8.45 -13.04 -17.86
C PRO A 148 -8.52 -14.54 -17.61
N VAL A 149 -7.67 -15.07 -16.72
CA VAL A 149 -7.68 -16.49 -16.33
C VAL A 149 -8.93 -16.80 -15.51
N ALA A 150 -9.29 -15.93 -14.55
CA ALA A 150 -10.50 -16.08 -13.76
C ALA A 150 -11.76 -16.03 -14.64
N LEU A 151 -11.83 -15.15 -15.63
CA LEU A 151 -12.94 -15.06 -16.56
C LEU A 151 -13.05 -16.31 -17.44
N ALA A 152 -11.96 -16.82 -17.97
CA ALA A 152 -11.96 -18.07 -18.75
C ALA A 152 -12.47 -19.28 -17.92
N VAL A 153 -12.12 -19.31 -16.63
CA VAL A 153 -12.65 -20.31 -15.69
C VAL A 153 -14.15 -20.13 -15.45
N ILE A 154 -14.62 -18.89 -15.24
CA ILE A 154 -16.04 -18.58 -15.05
C ILE A 154 -16.85 -18.97 -16.29
N ASP A 155 -16.35 -18.68 -17.49
CA ASP A 155 -17.04 -19.00 -18.75
C ASP A 155 -17.17 -20.50 -18.96
N SER A 156 -16.20 -21.29 -18.48
CA SER A 156 -16.21 -22.77 -18.55
C SER A 156 -17.00 -23.43 -17.42
N ALA A 157 -17.37 -22.68 -16.37
CA ALA A 157 -18.01 -23.23 -15.19
C ALA A 157 -19.53 -23.41 -15.40
N GLU A 158 -20.05 -24.55 -14.94
CA GLU A 158 -21.50 -24.83 -14.92
C GLU A 158 -22.22 -23.98 -13.85
N ASP A 159 -21.57 -23.74 -12.69
CA ASP A 159 -22.13 -22.97 -11.60
C ASP A 159 -21.79 -21.47 -11.75
N LYS A 160 -22.78 -20.71 -12.22
CA LYS A 160 -22.67 -19.24 -12.37
C LYS A 160 -22.40 -18.50 -11.05
N LYS A 161 -22.61 -19.16 -9.91
CA LYS A 161 -22.28 -18.57 -8.58
C LYS A 161 -20.80 -18.46 -8.32
N LEU A 162 -19.94 -19.09 -9.14
CA LEU A 162 -18.49 -19.01 -9.02
C LEU A 162 -17.94 -17.60 -9.27
N ALA A 163 -18.57 -16.82 -10.14
CA ALA A 163 -18.07 -15.51 -10.55
C ALA A 163 -17.80 -14.56 -9.36
N THR A 164 -18.77 -14.45 -8.45
CA THR A 164 -18.63 -13.53 -7.30
C THR A 164 -17.48 -13.88 -6.37
N PRO A 165 -17.37 -15.10 -5.80
CA PRO A 165 -16.28 -15.45 -4.90
C PRO A 165 -14.91 -15.45 -5.58
N LEU A 166 -14.84 -15.81 -6.87
CA LEU A 166 -13.59 -15.83 -7.59
C LEU A 166 -13.07 -14.42 -7.87
N LEU A 167 -13.91 -13.53 -8.35
CA LEU A 167 -13.50 -12.16 -8.72
C LEU A 167 -13.31 -11.29 -7.48
N LEU A 168 -14.23 -11.33 -6.50
CA LEU A 168 -14.05 -10.59 -5.24
C LEU A 168 -12.87 -11.14 -4.44
N GLY A 169 -12.72 -12.46 -4.38
CA GLY A 169 -11.59 -13.11 -3.73
C GLY A 169 -10.26 -12.69 -4.34
N LEU A 170 -10.19 -12.60 -5.67
CA LEU A 170 -9.02 -12.12 -6.39
C LEU A 170 -8.66 -10.68 -5.99
N ALA A 171 -9.61 -9.75 -6.03
CA ALA A 171 -9.39 -8.34 -5.73
C ALA A 171 -9.00 -8.11 -4.27
N TYR A 172 -9.71 -8.74 -3.34
CA TYR A 172 -9.49 -8.59 -1.91
C TYR A 172 -8.18 -9.25 -1.47
N ALA A 173 -7.88 -10.43 -2.03
CA ALA A 173 -6.60 -11.10 -1.77
C ALA A 173 -5.40 -10.31 -2.30
N ALA A 174 -5.52 -9.62 -3.45
CA ALA A 174 -4.48 -8.72 -3.94
C ALA A 174 -4.26 -7.53 -3.01
N SER A 175 -5.34 -6.91 -2.50
CA SER A 175 -5.26 -5.79 -1.56
C SER A 175 -4.66 -6.20 -0.22
N VAL A 176 -5.11 -7.30 0.37
CA VAL A 176 -4.61 -7.83 1.64
C VAL A 176 -3.17 -8.34 1.48
N GLY A 177 -2.85 -9.03 0.39
CA GLY A 177 -1.50 -9.52 0.10
C GLY A 177 -0.47 -8.41 0.03
N GLY A 178 -0.83 -7.25 -0.52
CA GLY A 178 0.03 -6.07 -0.58
C GLY A 178 0.48 -5.54 0.79
N ILE A 179 -0.24 -5.84 1.87
CA ILE A 179 0.16 -5.45 3.23
C ILE A 179 1.44 -6.20 3.66
N SER A 180 1.68 -7.42 3.17
CA SER A 180 2.66 -8.37 3.67
C SER A 180 4.11 -7.88 3.68
N THR A 181 4.52 -7.04 2.72
CA THR A 181 5.90 -6.53 2.62
C THR A 181 5.93 -5.01 2.52
N PRO A 182 7.04 -4.36 2.85
CA PRO A 182 7.17 -2.91 2.71
C PRO A 182 6.84 -2.39 1.31
N ILE A 183 7.22 -3.12 0.26
CA ILE A 183 7.06 -2.72 -1.15
C ILE A 183 5.74 -3.16 -1.79
N GLY A 184 4.95 -4.01 -1.13
CA GLY A 184 3.71 -4.56 -1.69
C GLY A 184 2.63 -3.51 -1.94
N THR A 185 2.54 -2.52 -1.04
CA THR A 185 1.64 -1.36 -1.24
C THR A 185 2.25 -0.09 -0.65
N PRO A 186 2.06 1.09 -1.30
CA PRO A 186 2.66 2.35 -0.87
C PRO A 186 2.38 2.78 0.57
N PRO A 187 1.19 2.58 1.16
CA PRO A 187 0.92 2.88 2.56
C PRO A 187 1.97 2.36 3.54
N ASN A 188 2.50 1.16 3.31
CA ASN A 188 3.48 0.53 4.19
C ASN A 188 4.76 1.37 4.33
N LEU A 189 5.31 1.81 3.20
CA LEU A 189 6.52 2.65 3.20
C LEU A 189 6.26 4.07 3.70
N LEU A 190 5.06 4.64 3.46
CA LEU A 190 4.67 5.93 4.03
C LEU A 190 4.66 5.89 5.55
N PHE A 191 4.07 4.86 6.13
CA PHE A 191 4.12 4.64 7.57
C PHE A 191 5.56 4.56 8.06
N MET A 192 6.40 3.69 7.44
CA MET A 192 7.80 3.50 7.84
C MET A 192 8.59 4.81 7.81
N GLN A 193 8.33 5.65 6.80
CA GLN A 193 8.98 6.95 6.67
C GLN A 193 8.56 7.93 7.76
N VAL A 194 7.26 8.07 7.99
CA VAL A 194 6.76 9.02 9.00
C VAL A 194 7.17 8.54 10.39
N TYR A 195 7.18 7.24 10.64
CA TYR A 195 7.67 6.68 11.89
C TYR A 195 9.16 7.00 12.11
N GLU A 196 10.00 6.75 11.11
CA GLU A 196 11.44 7.06 11.18
C GLU A 196 11.71 8.56 11.39
N GLU A 197 10.98 9.46 10.71
CA GLU A 197 11.12 10.91 10.88
C GLU A 197 10.77 11.39 12.29
N ASN A 198 9.80 10.76 12.96
CA ASN A 198 9.35 11.18 14.28
C ASN A 198 10.11 10.48 15.41
N MET A 199 10.51 9.21 15.23
CA MET A 199 11.10 8.38 16.29
C MET A 199 12.60 8.21 16.14
N GLY A 200 13.19 8.55 14.98
CA GLY A 200 14.60 8.29 14.68
C GLY A 200 14.97 6.81 14.56
N VAL A 201 13.98 5.90 14.54
CA VAL A 201 14.16 4.45 14.50
C VAL A 201 13.67 3.92 13.16
N GLN A 202 14.51 3.14 12.50
CA GLN A 202 14.16 2.50 11.25
C GLN A 202 13.51 1.14 11.49
N ILE A 203 12.36 0.91 10.84
CA ILE A 203 11.73 -0.41 10.78
C ILE A 203 12.41 -1.21 9.66
N SER A 204 12.86 -2.44 9.98
CA SER A 204 13.46 -3.35 9.00
C SER A 204 12.39 -3.99 8.11
N PHE A 205 12.82 -4.50 6.94
CA PHE A 205 11.97 -5.25 6.03
C PHE A 205 11.32 -6.45 6.74
N THR A 206 12.12 -7.18 7.50
CA THR A 206 11.69 -8.37 8.26
C THR A 206 10.76 -8.00 9.41
N GLN A 207 11.05 -6.94 10.14
CA GLN A 207 10.20 -6.46 11.23
C GLN A 207 8.79 -6.09 10.73
N TRP A 208 8.70 -5.39 9.59
CA TRP A 208 7.40 -5.16 8.96
C TRP A 208 6.67 -6.46 8.63
N MET A 209 7.37 -7.42 8.01
CA MET A 209 6.77 -8.71 7.66
C MET A 209 6.29 -9.48 8.90
N MET A 210 7.01 -9.40 10.01
CA MET A 210 6.60 -10.05 11.27
C MET A 210 5.27 -9.53 11.80
N TRP A 211 4.95 -8.25 11.59
CA TRP A 211 3.64 -7.69 11.95
C TRP A 211 2.56 -7.96 10.91
N ALA A 212 2.91 -7.87 9.64
CA ALA A 212 1.96 -7.92 8.54
C ALA A 212 1.53 -9.33 8.14
N LEU A 213 2.48 -10.29 8.08
CA LEU A 213 2.18 -11.65 7.64
C LEU A 213 1.13 -12.37 8.52
N PRO A 214 1.16 -12.29 9.86
CA PRO A 214 0.11 -12.89 10.68
C PRO A 214 -1.29 -12.38 10.32
N VAL A 215 -1.43 -11.07 10.06
CA VAL A 215 -2.71 -10.47 9.65
C VAL A 215 -3.17 -11.06 8.32
N VAL A 216 -2.29 -11.13 7.34
CA VAL A 216 -2.61 -11.65 6.00
C VAL A 216 -2.93 -13.15 6.06
N ILE A 217 -2.14 -13.95 6.78
CA ILE A 217 -2.32 -15.41 6.90
C ILE A 217 -3.66 -15.75 7.57
N VAL A 218 -4.11 -14.95 8.54
CA VAL A 218 -5.40 -15.17 9.20
C VAL A 218 -6.56 -14.60 8.38
N PHE A 219 -6.38 -13.42 7.78
CA PHE A 219 -7.47 -12.75 7.09
C PHE A 219 -7.83 -13.40 5.75
N LEU A 220 -6.84 -13.89 4.99
CA LEU A 220 -7.08 -14.51 3.68
C LEU A 220 -8.01 -15.74 3.76
N PRO A 221 -7.82 -16.71 4.67
CA PRO A 221 -8.78 -17.81 4.89
C PRO A 221 -10.17 -17.33 5.31
N ILE A 222 -10.28 -16.30 6.13
CA ILE A 222 -11.57 -15.74 6.55
C ILE A 222 -12.33 -15.19 5.35
N ILE A 223 -11.66 -14.38 4.50
CA ILE A 223 -12.25 -13.86 3.25
C ILE A 223 -12.69 -15.02 2.35
N TRP A 224 -11.85 -16.04 2.21
CA TRP A 224 -12.16 -17.22 1.41
C TRP A 224 -13.38 -17.98 1.93
N LEU A 225 -13.45 -18.27 3.24
CA LEU A 225 -14.57 -18.95 3.86
C LEU A 225 -15.88 -18.16 3.68
N TRP A 226 -15.79 -16.83 3.90
CA TRP A 226 -16.93 -15.95 3.75
C TRP A 226 -17.46 -15.90 2.31
N LEU A 227 -16.60 -15.67 1.34
CA LEU A 227 -16.99 -15.55 -0.06
C LEU A 227 -17.46 -16.90 -0.66
N SER A 228 -16.80 -18.01 -0.28
CA SER A 228 -17.09 -19.34 -0.83
C SER A 228 -18.24 -20.10 -0.11
N ARG A 229 -18.89 -19.49 0.88
CA ARG A 229 -19.92 -20.15 1.71
C ARG A 229 -21.09 -20.73 0.94
N HIS A 230 -21.43 -20.15 -0.20
CA HIS A 230 -22.57 -20.55 -1.05
C HIS A 230 -22.17 -21.37 -2.27
N LEU A 231 -20.89 -21.67 -2.45
CA LEU A 231 -20.42 -22.51 -3.56
C LEU A 231 -20.73 -23.99 -3.32
N THR A 232 -21.14 -24.67 -4.38
CA THR A 232 -21.21 -26.13 -4.41
C THR A 232 -19.81 -26.71 -4.54
N THR A 233 -19.60 -27.94 -4.08
CA THR A 233 -18.26 -28.58 -4.08
C THR A 233 -18.00 -29.46 -5.32
N LYS A 234 -18.92 -29.50 -6.27
CA LYS A 234 -18.85 -30.38 -7.44
C LYS A 234 -18.66 -29.55 -8.72
N GLY A 235 -17.78 -29.99 -9.58
CA GLY A 235 -17.54 -29.44 -10.92
C GLY A 235 -16.05 -29.52 -11.28
N GLU A 236 -15.72 -30.06 -12.44
CA GLU A 236 -14.38 -29.97 -13.03
C GLU A 236 -14.29 -28.66 -13.80
N LEU A 237 -13.21 -27.94 -13.57
CA LEU A 237 -12.95 -26.64 -14.19
C LEU A 237 -11.69 -26.72 -15.05
N ASN A 238 -11.77 -26.15 -16.25
CA ASN A 238 -10.62 -26.14 -17.16
C ASN A 238 -9.65 -25.00 -16.80
N LEU A 239 -8.41 -25.38 -16.47
CA LEU A 239 -7.34 -24.42 -16.23
C LEU A 239 -6.42 -24.32 -17.46
N PRO A 240 -5.96 -23.11 -17.81
CA PRO A 240 -4.98 -22.93 -18.88
C PRO A 240 -3.68 -23.69 -18.59
N SER A 241 -3.02 -24.20 -19.62
CA SER A 241 -1.72 -24.85 -19.48
C SER A 241 -0.62 -23.87 -19.08
N ILE A 242 0.30 -24.33 -18.23
CA ILE A 242 1.38 -23.48 -17.70
C ILE A 242 2.51 -23.23 -18.72
N GLY A 243 2.71 -24.16 -19.66
CA GLY A 243 3.82 -24.10 -20.62
C GLY A 243 5.20 -24.34 -19.98
N GLN A 244 6.30 -24.13 -20.74
CA GLN A 244 7.68 -24.32 -20.26
C GLN A 244 8.32 -22.99 -19.84
N TRP A 245 9.20 -23.02 -18.83
CA TRP A 245 9.96 -21.86 -18.36
C TRP A 245 10.96 -21.39 -19.42
N THR A 246 10.91 -20.10 -19.76
CA THR A 246 11.89 -19.47 -20.65
C THR A 246 13.16 -19.07 -19.89
N SER A 247 14.27 -18.88 -20.60
CA SER A 247 15.52 -18.36 -20.02
C SER A 247 15.35 -16.96 -19.44
N HIS A 248 14.51 -16.13 -20.07
CA HIS A 248 14.19 -14.78 -19.61
C HIS A 248 13.49 -14.83 -18.24
N GLU A 249 12.41 -15.60 -18.12
CA GLU A 249 11.65 -15.77 -16.87
C GLU A 249 12.55 -16.24 -15.72
N ARG A 250 13.36 -17.28 -15.96
CA ARG A 250 14.26 -17.85 -14.93
C ARG A 250 15.29 -16.84 -14.44
N ARG A 251 15.89 -16.06 -15.34
CA ARG A 251 16.92 -15.07 -14.98
C ARG A 251 16.33 -13.88 -14.23
N VAL A 252 15.16 -13.37 -14.64
CA VAL A 252 14.45 -12.32 -13.89
C VAL A 252 14.05 -12.81 -12.52
N LEU A 253 13.50 -14.02 -12.40
CA LEU A 253 13.18 -14.62 -11.10
C LEU A 253 14.41 -14.81 -10.22
N MET A 254 15.55 -15.19 -10.79
CA MET A 254 16.81 -15.32 -10.04
C MET A 254 17.22 -13.97 -9.45
N VAL A 255 17.26 -12.90 -10.26
CA VAL A 255 17.57 -11.54 -9.78
C VAL A 255 16.60 -11.13 -8.67
N PHE A 256 15.31 -11.34 -8.90
CA PHE A 256 14.26 -11.00 -7.94
C PHE A 256 14.40 -11.80 -6.64
N SER A 257 14.61 -13.11 -6.71
CA SER A 257 14.75 -13.97 -5.51
C SER A 257 15.99 -13.61 -4.70
N ILE A 258 17.11 -13.29 -5.36
CA ILE A 258 18.32 -12.79 -4.68
C ILE A 258 18.02 -11.46 -3.99
N THR A 259 17.33 -10.55 -4.66
CA THR A 259 16.97 -9.26 -4.08
C THR A 259 16.09 -9.41 -2.84
N ALA A 260 15.03 -10.22 -2.94
CA ALA A 260 14.12 -10.51 -1.82
C ALA A 260 14.87 -11.16 -0.66
N PHE A 261 15.75 -12.12 -0.94
CA PHE A 261 16.61 -12.74 0.06
C PHE A 261 17.51 -11.72 0.76
N LEU A 262 18.14 -10.83 0.01
CA LEU A 262 19.00 -9.78 0.57
C LEU A 262 18.21 -8.77 1.42
N TRP A 263 16.98 -8.45 1.07
CA TRP A 263 16.12 -7.59 1.91
C TRP A 263 15.76 -8.26 3.23
N ILE A 264 15.32 -9.52 3.19
CA ILE A 264 14.89 -10.27 4.37
C ILE A 264 16.08 -10.50 5.33
N THR A 265 17.26 -10.79 4.79
CA THR A 265 18.43 -11.15 5.59
C THR A 265 19.39 -9.99 5.86
N ARG A 266 19.01 -8.74 5.54
CA ARG A 266 19.91 -7.59 5.69
C ARG A 266 20.31 -7.33 7.14
N LEU A 267 19.36 -7.34 8.06
CA LEU A 267 19.57 -7.08 9.48
C LEU A 267 19.37 -8.32 10.35
N GLU A 268 18.66 -9.33 9.86
CA GLU A 268 18.29 -10.53 10.62
C GLU A 268 18.50 -11.80 9.79
N PRO A 269 18.78 -12.96 10.40
CA PRO A 269 19.06 -13.15 11.82
C PRO A 269 20.51 -12.75 12.17
N PHE A 270 20.80 -12.61 13.45
CA PHE A 270 22.17 -12.39 14.00
C PHE A 270 22.90 -11.18 13.41
N GLY A 271 22.21 -10.06 13.17
CA GLY A 271 22.74 -8.84 12.58
C GLY A 271 22.74 -8.83 11.05
N GLY A 272 22.42 -9.96 10.42
CA GLY A 272 22.32 -10.13 8.99
C GLY A 272 23.62 -9.93 8.22
N TRP A 273 23.54 -9.98 6.88
CA TRP A 273 24.72 -9.85 6.02
C TRP A 273 25.37 -8.46 6.09
N SER A 274 24.62 -7.41 6.41
CA SER A 274 25.17 -6.06 6.54
C SER A 274 26.16 -5.98 7.70
N TYR A 275 25.91 -6.65 8.80
CA TYR A 275 26.83 -6.77 9.93
C TYR A 275 28.02 -7.70 9.60
N TRP A 276 27.77 -8.87 9.01
CA TRP A 276 28.81 -9.85 8.70
C TRP A 276 29.84 -9.34 7.64
N LEU A 277 29.38 -8.52 6.71
CA LEU A 277 30.23 -7.91 5.69
C LEU A 277 30.80 -6.55 6.13
N ASN A 278 30.50 -6.11 7.36
CA ASN A 278 30.89 -4.79 7.89
C ASN A 278 30.45 -3.62 6.97
N LEU A 279 29.19 -3.65 6.54
CA LEU A 279 28.57 -2.65 5.66
C LEU A 279 27.42 -1.93 6.37
N PRO A 280 27.70 -1.09 7.40
CA PRO A 280 26.67 -0.46 8.25
C PRO A 280 25.77 0.52 7.48
N GLN A 281 26.21 1.03 6.33
CA GLN A 281 25.45 1.93 5.46
C GLN A 281 24.55 1.21 4.46
N ALA A 282 24.61 -0.14 4.39
CA ALA A 282 23.78 -0.91 3.49
C ALA A 282 22.30 -0.73 3.84
N ASN A 283 21.49 -0.43 2.84
CA ASN A 283 20.06 -0.25 2.98
C ASN A 283 19.30 -0.95 1.86
N ASP A 284 17.99 -1.12 2.04
CA ASP A 284 17.14 -1.87 1.10
C ASP A 284 17.05 -1.19 -0.28
N ALA A 285 17.16 0.14 -0.34
CA ALA A 285 17.20 0.88 -1.59
C ALA A 285 18.45 0.56 -2.41
N SER A 286 19.62 0.48 -1.75
CA SER A 286 20.87 0.12 -2.42
C SER A 286 20.78 -1.27 -3.05
N VAL A 287 20.20 -2.23 -2.35
CA VAL A 287 19.96 -3.59 -2.87
C VAL A 287 19.03 -3.55 -4.08
N ALA A 288 17.90 -2.82 -3.98
CA ALA A 288 16.95 -2.66 -5.08
C ALA A 288 17.60 -2.05 -6.33
N LEU A 289 18.35 -0.97 -6.17
CA LEU A 289 18.98 -0.26 -7.29
C LEU A 289 20.09 -1.09 -7.94
N LEU A 290 20.88 -1.84 -7.17
CA LEU A 290 21.85 -2.79 -7.73
C LEU A 290 21.15 -3.91 -8.52
N ALA A 291 20.05 -4.42 -8.04
CA ALA A 291 19.25 -5.41 -8.77
C ALA A 291 18.67 -4.81 -10.07
N VAL A 292 18.22 -3.56 -10.05
CA VAL A 292 17.80 -2.84 -11.28
C VAL A 292 18.97 -2.77 -12.28
N VAL A 293 20.16 -2.37 -11.86
CA VAL A 293 21.34 -2.35 -12.75
C VAL A 293 21.60 -3.75 -13.32
N ALA A 294 21.52 -4.79 -12.50
CA ALA A 294 21.70 -6.17 -12.96
C ALA A 294 20.71 -6.56 -14.07
N LEU A 295 19.43 -6.10 -14.00
CA LEU A 295 18.43 -6.36 -15.05
C LEU A 295 18.84 -5.74 -16.40
N PHE A 296 19.54 -4.61 -16.42
CA PHE A 296 20.02 -3.95 -17.65
C PHE A 296 21.34 -4.57 -18.19
N VAL A 297 22.09 -5.30 -17.36
CA VAL A 297 23.36 -5.92 -17.75
C VAL A 297 23.18 -7.38 -18.18
N ILE A 298 22.37 -8.15 -17.47
CA ILE A 298 22.19 -9.58 -17.72
C ILE A 298 21.43 -9.82 -19.04
N PRO A 299 21.94 -10.70 -19.95
CA PRO A 299 21.24 -11.04 -21.20
C PRO A 299 20.03 -11.93 -20.93
N ASN A 300 18.96 -11.76 -21.73
CA ASN A 300 17.74 -12.57 -21.64
C ASN A 300 17.79 -13.93 -22.33
N GLY A 301 18.88 -14.21 -23.04
CA GLY A 301 19.04 -15.43 -23.87
C GLY A 301 18.70 -15.23 -25.35
N ASN A 302 18.09 -14.11 -25.74
CA ASN A 302 17.66 -13.78 -27.11
C ASN A 302 18.36 -12.52 -27.65
N LYS A 303 19.63 -12.33 -27.33
CA LYS A 303 20.48 -11.18 -27.72
C LYS A 303 20.03 -9.82 -27.15
N GLN A 304 19.07 -9.81 -26.25
CA GLN A 304 18.61 -8.60 -25.53
C GLN A 304 18.96 -8.70 -24.05
N LYS A 305 18.75 -7.65 -23.29
CA LYS A 305 18.89 -7.64 -21.82
C LYS A 305 17.58 -8.06 -21.16
N LEU A 306 17.61 -8.30 -19.82
CA LEU A 306 16.40 -8.67 -19.07
C LEU A 306 15.38 -7.54 -19.04
N LEU A 307 15.86 -6.29 -19.06
CA LEU A 307 15.01 -5.11 -19.08
C LEU A 307 15.64 -4.05 -19.99
N ASP A 308 14.81 -3.31 -20.73
CA ASP A 308 15.18 -2.11 -21.46
C ASP A 308 14.57 -0.85 -20.82
N TRP A 309 15.14 0.31 -21.15
CA TRP A 309 14.70 1.58 -20.54
C TRP A 309 13.25 1.94 -20.94
N LYS A 310 12.85 1.62 -22.17
CA LYS A 310 11.48 1.89 -22.65
C LYS A 310 10.43 1.16 -21.81
N THR A 311 10.73 -0.04 -21.34
CA THR A 311 9.89 -0.80 -20.42
C THR A 311 10.01 -0.26 -19.00
N ALA A 312 11.23 0.00 -18.52
CA ALA A 312 11.49 0.45 -17.16
C ALA A 312 10.84 1.81 -16.84
N GLN A 313 10.77 2.72 -17.81
CA GLN A 313 10.17 4.05 -17.61
C GLN A 313 8.65 4.03 -17.38
N ASN A 314 7.97 2.90 -17.63
CA ASN A 314 6.51 2.77 -17.45
C ASN A 314 6.11 2.48 -15.99
N ILE A 315 6.90 2.90 -15.02
CA ILE A 315 6.56 2.83 -13.61
C ILE A 315 5.58 3.96 -13.21
N PRO A 316 4.85 3.80 -12.10
CA PRO A 316 3.92 4.83 -11.64
C PRO A 316 4.64 6.02 -10.96
N TRP A 317 5.30 6.88 -11.73
CA TRP A 317 6.03 8.08 -11.28
C TRP A 317 5.21 8.96 -10.33
N GLY A 318 3.89 9.02 -10.55
CA GLY A 318 3.00 9.80 -9.70
C GLY A 318 3.00 9.36 -8.24
N ILE A 319 3.23 8.07 -7.97
CA ILE A 319 3.32 7.56 -6.61
C ILE A 319 4.62 8.04 -5.95
N LEU A 320 5.73 8.10 -6.67
CA LEU A 320 6.99 8.65 -6.15
C LEU A 320 6.85 10.12 -5.78
N LEU A 321 6.16 10.92 -6.61
CA LEU A 321 5.86 12.33 -6.31
C LEU A 321 4.95 12.46 -5.08
N LEU A 322 3.92 11.63 -4.97
CA LEU A 322 3.04 11.61 -3.80
C LEU A 322 3.83 11.32 -2.52
N PHE A 323 4.73 10.34 -2.59
CA PHE A 323 5.61 10.00 -1.47
C PHE A 323 6.48 11.18 -1.03
N SER A 324 7.19 11.79 -1.98
CA SER A 324 8.07 12.93 -1.70
C SER A 324 7.30 14.10 -1.11
N GLY A 325 6.10 14.40 -1.64
CA GLY A 325 5.21 15.43 -1.08
C GLY A 325 4.72 15.09 0.32
N GLY A 326 4.37 13.84 0.58
CA GLY A 326 4.00 13.34 1.91
C GLY A 326 5.14 13.46 2.92
N ILE A 327 6.37 13.12 2.52
CA ILE A 327 7.58 13.28 3.35
C ILE A 327 7.84 14.75 3.66
N CYS A 328 7.74 15.64 2.66
CA CYS A 328 7.84 17.08 2.89
C CYS A 328 6.82 17.59 3.90
N LEU A 329 5.57 17.13 3.77
CA LEU A 329 4.49 17.51 4.68
C LEU A 329 4.76 17.01 6.11
N ALA A 330 5.12 15.74 6.28
CA ALA A 330 5.47 15.16 7.57
C ALA A 330 6.65 15.90 8.23
N LYS A 331 7.69 16.22 7.46
CA LYS A 331 8.84 17.00 7.94
C LYS A 331 8.43 18.40 8.37
N ALA A 332 7.55 19.05 7.60
CA ALA A 332 7.04 20.38 7.94
C ALA A 332 6.23 20.36 9.24
N PHE A 333 5.45 19.32 9.50
CA PHE A 333 4.72 19.14 10.79
C PHE A 333 5.67 19.15 11.98
N VAL A 334 6.81 18.46 11.87
CA VAL A 334 7.81 18.39 12.94
C VAL A 334 8.54 19.73 13.08
N VAL A 335 9.08 20.27 11.98
CA VAL A 335 9.92 21.48 12.00
C VAL A 335 9.12 22.72 12.43
N SER A 336 7.87 22.85 11.99
CA SER A 336 7.00 23.97 12.38
C SER A 336 6.49 23.90 13.81
N GLY A 337 6.50 22.72 14.44
CA GLY A 337 5.87 22.45 15.73
C GLY A 337 4.36 22.17 15.64
N LEU A 338 3.78 22.06 14.43
CA LEU A 338 2.37 21.75 14.25
C LEU A 338 1.98 20.40 14.87
N SER A 339 2.89 19.42 14.84
CA SER A 339 2.68 18.11 15.48
C SER A 339 2.43 18.23 16.98
N ILE A 340 3.15 19.11 17.68
CA ILE A 340 2.98 19.35 19.12
C ILE A 340 1.62 19.98 19.39
N GLU A 341 1.22 20.95 18.57
CA GLU A 341 -0.05 21.67 18.76
C GLU A 341 -1.26 20.75 18.50
N LEU A 342 -1.21 19.96 17.44
CA LEU A 342 -2.24 18.95 17.14
C LEU A 342 -2.34 17.90 18.26
N GLY A 343 -1.20 17.44 18.76
CA GLY A 343 -1.18 16.45 19.83
C GLY A 343 -1.86 16.93 21.11
N LYS A 344 -1.70 18.23 21.50
CA LYS A 344 -2.43 18.82 22.64
C LYS A 344 -3.95 18.77 22.45
N GLN A 345 -4.43 19.01 21.22
CA GLN A 345 -5.88 18.99 20.93
C GLN A 345 -6.46 17.58 20.88
N LEU A 346 -5.63 16.59 20.51
CA LEU A 346 -6.05 15.18 20.40
C LEU A 346 -6.01 14.41 21.72
N SER A 347 -5.60 15.05 22.83
CA SER A 347 -5.54 14.43 24.16
C SER A 347 -6.87 13.84 24.65
N ILE A 348 -8.01 14.29 24.10
CA ILE A 348 -9.33 13.73 24.43
C ILE A 348 -9.47 12.29 23.88
N VAL A 349 -8.87 11.97 22.73
CA VAL A 349 -8.96 10.63 22.13
C VAL A 349 -8.14 9.61 22.93
N THR A 350 -7.13 10.06 23.64
CA THR A 350 -6.21 9.22 24.41
C THR A 350 -6.71 8.86 25.82
N SER A 351 -7.90 9.34 26.20
CA SER A 351 -8.58 8.92 27.45
C SER A 351 -9.17 7.50 27.38
N PHE A 352 -9.28 6.93 26.18
CA PHE A 352 -9.78 5.57 25.99
C PHE A 352 -8.70 4.51 26.25
N SER A 353 -9.11 3.28 26.54
CA SER A 353 -8.17 2.16 26.59
C SER A 353 -7.52 1.92 25.23
N ILE A 354 -6.26 1.44 25.21
CA ILE A 354 -5.47 1.24 23.99
C ILE A 354 -6.22 0.41 22.96
N ILE A 355 -6.89 -0.67 23.37
CA ILE A 355 -7.65 -1.54 22.47
C ILE A 355 -8.81 -0.81 21.81
N VAL A 356 -9.49 0.07 22.55
CA VAL A 356 -10.60 0.90 22.00
C VAL A 356 -10.06 1.92 21.00
N MET A 357 -8.91 2.53 21.28
CA MET A 357 -8.26 3.45 20.33
C MET A 357 -7.88 2.75 19.03
N ILE A 358 -7.23 1.58 19.13
CA ILE A 358 -6.88 0.76 17.95
C ILE A 358 -8.15 0.41 17.16
N ALA A 359 -9.23 0.00 17.82
CA ALA A 359 -10.50 -0.34 17.18
C ALA A 359 -11.13 0.86 16.47
N LEU A 360 -11.18 2.01 17.11
CA LEU A 360 -11.72 3.25 16.52
C LEU A 360 -10.92 3.66 15.28
N ILE A 361 -9.59 3.62 15.36
CA ILE A 361 -8.70 3.94 14.24
C ILE A 361 -8.91 2.93 13.11
N ALA A 362 -8.91 1.63 13.40
CA ALA A 362 -9.09 0.60 12.40
C ALA A 362 -10.42 0.75 11.66
N VAL A 363 -11.52 0.95 12.37
CA VAL A 363 -12.85 1.17 11.77
C VAL A 363 -12.87 2.47 10.97
N ALA A 364 -12.46 3.59 11.57
CA ALA A 364 -12.51 4.89 10.91
C ALA A 364 -11.68 4.91 9.62
N VAL A 365 -10.45 4.37 9.63
CA VAL A 365 -9.57 4.33 8.46
C VAL A 365 -10.11 3.40 7.39
N THR A 366 -10.60 2.21 7.76
CA THR A 366 -11.20 1.25 6.81
C THR A 366 -12.37 1.87 6.05
N PHE A 367 -13.28 2.58 6.73
CA PHE A 367 -14.40 3.23 6.05
C PHE A 367 -14.04 4.51 5.32
N MET A 368 -13.04 5.25 5.79
CA MET A 368 -12.55 6.44 5.12
C MET A 368 -11.85 6.09 3.80
N THR A 369 -11.05 5.03 3.77
CA THR A 369 -10.33 4.61 2.57
C THR A 369 -11.24 4.06 1.46
N GLU A 370 -12.48 3.71 1.76
CA GLU A 370 -13.49 3.36 0.75
C GLU A 370 -13.81 4.55 -0.20
N ALA A 371 -13.77 5.76 0.34
CA ALA A 371 -14.09 6.97 -0.41
C ALA A 371 -12.85 7.74 -0.89
N THR A 372 -11.66 7.36 -0.41
CA THR A 372 -10.39 8.04 -0.69
C THR A 372 -9.32 7.04 -1.12
N SER A 373 -8.23 7.53 -1.71
CA SER A 373 -7.08 6.67 -2.05
C SER A 373 -6.37 6.17 -0.78
N ASN A 374 -6.04 4.87 -0.70
CA ASN A 374 -5.28 4.28 0.40
C ASN A 374 -4.00 5.07 0.71
N VAL A 375 -3.29 5.51 -0.34
CA VAL A 375 -2.04 6.26 -0.22
C VAL A 375 -2.30 7.66 0.33
N ALA A 376 -3.32 8.35 -0.18
CA ALA A 376 -3.69 9.68 0.31
C ALA A 376 -4.17 9.64 1.77
N THR A 377 -4.99 8.64 2.12
CA THR A 377 -5.44 8.41 3.49
C THR A 377 -4.26 8.23 4.45
N THR A 378 -3.30 7.38 4.06
CA THR A 378 -2.11 7.13 4.87
C THR A 378 -1.23 8.39 4.98
N ALA A 379 -0.96 9.06 3.86
CA ALA A 379 -0.14 10.28 3.85
C ALA A 379 -0.70 11.39 4.76
N MET A 380 -2.02 11.49 4.82
CA MET A 380 -2.72 12.45 5.68
C MET A 380 -2.69 12.06 7.16
N LEU A 381 -2.96 10.78 7.45
CA LEU A 381 -3.16 10.34 8.85
C LEU A 381 -1.86 10.07 9.59
N MET A 382 -0.82 9.59 8.92
CA MET A 382 0.42 9.17 9.61
C MET A 382 1.06 10.28 10.45
N PRO A 383 1.25 11.53 9.94
CA PRO A 383 1.80 12.60 10.76
C PRO A 383 0.92 12.97 11.95
N ILE A 384 -0.41 12.90 11.78
CA ILE A 384 -1.39 13.22 12.82
C ILE A 384 -1.36 12.17 13.93
N LEU A 385 -1.34 10.87 13.56
CA LEU A 385 -1.31 9.76 14.51
C LEU A 385 0.03 9.71 15.27
N ALA A 386 1.15 9.99 14.60
CA ALA A 386 2.45 10.10 15.24
C ALA A 386 2.44 11.22 16.29
N ALA A 387 1.92 12.40 15.94
CA ALA A 387 1.80 13.53 16.85
C ALA A 387 0.89 13.23 18.05
N ALA A 388 -0.26 12.60 17.80
CA ALA A 388 -1.22 12.23 18.86
C ALA A 388 -0.60 11.24 19.86
N ALA A 389 0.10 10.21 19.35
CA ALA A 389 0.75 9.20 20.18
C ALA A 389 1.86 9.80 21.06
N LEU A 390 2.76 10.60 20.47
CA LEU A 390 3.87 11.22 21.18
C LEU A 390 3.39 12.16 22.31
N ASN A 391 2.37 12.97 22.06
CA ASN A 391 1.85 13.88 23.08
C ASN A 391 1.10 13.16 24.21
N SER A 392 0.68 11.91 23.99
CA SER A 392 -0.06 11.13 24.99
C SER A 392 0.80 10.06 25.66
N ASN A 393 2.12 10.06 25.39
CA ASN A 393 3.06 9.03 25.87
C ASN A 393 2.62 7.60 25.51
N ILE A 394 2.03 7.45 24.32
CA ILE A 394 1.65 6.15 23.75
C ILE A 394 2.67 5.80 22.67
N ASP A 395 3.03 4.51 22.55
CA ASP A 395 3.88 4.08 21.43
C ASP A 395 3.16 4.36 20.09
N PRO A 396 3.75 5.16 19.20
CA PRO A 396 3.16 5.46 17.89
C PRO A 396 2.83 4.23 17.05
N LEU A 397 3.52 3.09 17.24
CA LEU A 397 3.22 1.83 16.56
C LEU A 397 1.78 1.38 16.80
N LEU A 398 1.26 1.57 18.02
CA LEU A 398 -0.10 1.16 18.40
C LEU A 398 -1.21 1.89 17.63
N LEU A 399 -0.94 3.08 17.11
CA LEU A 399 -1.90 3.85 16.33
C LEU A 399 -1.61 3.78 14.83
N MET A 400 -0.34 3.85 14.45
CA MET A 400 0.08 3.97 13.06
C MET A 400 0.02 2.64 12.29
N VAL A 401 0.41 1.52 12.90
CA VAL A 401 0.40 0.19 12.24
C VAL A 401 -1.03 -0.26 11.92
N PRO A 402 -2.00 -0.25 12.88
CA PRO A 402 -3.39 -0.59 12.57
C PRO A 402 -4.00 0.34 11.51
N ALA A 403 -3.71 1.63 11.55
CA ALA A 403 -4.17 2.57 10.52
C ALA A 403 -3.62 2.22 9.13
N THR A 404 -2.34 1.83 9.04
CA THR A 404 -1.72 1.45 7.77
C THR A 404 -2.32 0.17 7.20
N PHE A 405 -2.55 -0.85 8.02
CA PHE A 405 -3.20 -2.08 7.58
C PHE A 405 -4.64 -1.80 7.14
N SER A 406 -5.39 -1.04 7.91
CA SER A 406 -6.78 -0.66 7.62
C SER A 406 -6.92 0.16 6.34
N ALA A 407 -5.95 1.04 6.04
CA ALA A 407 -5.93 1.81 4.79
C ALA A 407 -5.86 0.94 3.53
N SER A 408 -5.39 -0.30 3.64
CA SER A 408 -5.34 -1.26 2.53
C SER A 408 -6.57 -2.20 2.47
N CYS A 409 -7.48 -2.10 3.45
CA CYS A 409 -8.69 -2.93 3.58
C CYS A 409 -9.94 -2.16 3.15
N ALA A 410 -10.10 -1.95 1.84
CA ALA A 410 -11.26 -1.31 1.24
C ALA A 410 -11.95 -2.27 0.27
N PHE A 411 -13.10 -2.83 0.68
CA PHE A 411 -13.75 -3.95 -0.02
C PHE A 411 -15.15 -3.63 -0.53
N MET A 412 -15.74 -2.47 -0.17
CA MET A 412 -17.15 -2.15 -0.48
C MET A 412 -17.35 -1.55 -1.86
N LEU A 413 -16.51 -0.57 -2.23
CA LEU A 413 -16.76 0.25 -3.41
C LEU A 413 -15.84 -0.12 -4.57
N PRO A 414 -16.36 -0.14 -5.81
CA PRO A 414 -15.53 -0.36 -6.99
C PRO A 414 -14.39 0.66 -7.12
N VAL A 415 -14.63 1.90 -6.72
CA VAL A 415 -13.66 3.00 -6.84
C VAL A 415 -12.61 3.04 -5.72
N ALA A 416 -12.82 2.27 -4.64
CA ALA A 416 -11.95 2.31 -3.46
C ALA A 416 -10.52 1.84 -3.77
N THR A 417 -10.38 0.80 -4.59
CA THR A 417 -9.07 0.27 -4.99
C THR A 417 -9.04 -0.07 -6.47
N ALA A 418 -7.86 -0.05 -7.08
CA ALA A 418 -7.69 -0.50 -8.47
C ALA A 418 -8.12 -1.98 -8.66
N PRO A 419 -7.78 -2.95 -7.79
CA PRO A 419 -8.32 -4.30 -7.84
C PRO A 419 -9.85 -4.36 -7.93
N ASN A 420 -10.55 -3.61 -7.07
CA ASN A 420 -12.01 -3.56 -7.07
C ASN A 420 -12.55 -3.04 -8.40
N SER A 421 -12.00 -1.92 -8.91
CA SER A 421 -12.39 -1.35 -10.21
C SER A 421 -12.19 -2.34 -11.35
N ILE A 422 -11.09 -3.07 -11.35
CA ILE A 422 -10.73 -4.06 -12.38
C ILE A 422 -11.75 -5.20 -12.41
N VAL A 423 -12.03 -5.82 -11.27
CA VAL A 423 -12.99 -6.94 -11.23
C VAL A 423 -14.43 -6.47 -11.48
N PHE A 424 -14.78 -5.28 -11.04
CA PHE A 424 -16.08 -4.66 -11.30
C PHE A 424 -16.29 -4.39 -12.80
N SER A 425 -15.23 -3.94 -13.51
CA SER A 425 -15.29 -3.66 -14.95
C SER A 425 -15.59 -4.90 -15.80
N SER A 426 -15.42 -6.10 -15.26
CA SER A 426 -15.80 -7.35 -15.93
C SER A 426 -17.32 -7.50 -16.15
N GLY A 427 -18.14 -6.71 -15.47
CA GLY A 427 -19.61 -6.74 -15.57
C GLY A 427 -20.29 -7.91 -14.85
N HIS A 428 -19.54 -8.79 -14.19
CA HIS A 428 -20.09 -9.97 -13.51
C HIS A 428 -20.56 -9.69 -12.07
N ILE A 429 -20.17 -8.56 -11.49
CA ILE A 429 -20.43 -8.22 -10.09
C ILE A 429 -21.23 -6.93 -10.01
N PRO A 430 -22.47 -6.94 -9.51
CA PRO A 430 -23.20 -5.71 -9.24
C PRO A 430 -22.59 -4.96 -8.04
N SER A 431 -22.57 -3.62 -8.11
CA SER A 431 -21.99 -2.77 -7.05
C SER A 431 -22.65 -2.98 -5.67
N THR A 432 -23.94 -3.25 -5.66
CA THR A 432 -24.69 -3.54 -4.41
C THR A 432 -24.24 -4.83 -3.73
N LEU A 433 -23.87 -5.84 -4.51
CA LEU A 433 -23.33 -7.10 -3.97
C LEU A 433 -21.92 -6.89 -3.43
N MET A 434 -21.05 -6.18 -4.17
CA MET A 434 -19.71 -5.83 -3.70
C MET A 434 -19.79 -5.03 -2.40
N ALA A 435 -20.67 -4.02 -2.32
CA ALA A 435 -20.87 -3.22 -1.12
C ALA A 435 -21.31 -4.05 0.09
N ARG A 436 -22.26 -4.99 -0.10
CA ARG A 436 -22.76 -5.84 0.98
C ARG A 436 -21.70 -6.81 1.50
N GLU A 437 -21.03 -7.54 0.61
CA GLU A 437 -20.00 -8.50 0.99
C GLU A 437 -18.78 -7.79 1.57
N GLY A 438 -18.40 -6.63 0.99
CA GLY A 438 -17.29 -5.78 1.45
C GLY A 438 -17.57 -5.17 2.82
N PHE A 439 -18.78 -4.70 3.10
CA PHE A 439 -19.13 -4.14 4.42
C PHE A 439 -18.84 -5.11 5.57
N ILE A 440 -19.26 -6.37 5.41
CA ILE A 440 -19.03 -7.39 6.44
C ILE A 440 -17.53 -7.69 6.57
N LEU A 441 -16.82 -7.78 5.45
CA LEU A 441 -15.36 -8.02 5.47
C LEU A 441 -14.58 -6.83 6.02
N ASN A 442 -15.05 -5.60 5.85
CA ASN A 442 -14.48 -4.41 6.49
C ASN A 442 -14.62 -4.49 8.02
N LEU A 443 -15.78 -4.90 8.53
CA LEU A 443 -15.98 -5.08 9.98
C LEU A 443 -15.12 -6.21 10.55
N ILE A 444 -15.08 -7.36 9.86
CA ILE A 444 -14.23 -8.49 10.25
C ILE A 444 -12.76 -8.08 10.21
N GLY A 445 -12.33 -7.40 9.15
CA GLY A 445 -10.95 -6.93 8.99
C GLY A 445 -10.55 -5.93 10.07
N SER A 446 -11.39 -4.95 10.38
CA SER A 446 -11.13 -3.99 11.46
C SER A 446 -11.03 -4.67 12.82
N THR A 447 -11.89 -5.66 13.10
CA THR A 447 -11.83 -6.45 14.34
C THR A 447 -10.55 -7.28 14.41
N LEU A 448 -10.19 -7.95 13.31
CA LEU A 448 -8.97 -8.77 13.22
C LEU A 448 -7.71 -7.91 13.39
N ILE A 449 -7.62 -6.79 12.68
CA ILE A 449 -6.50 -5.85 12.79
C ILE A 449 -6.39 -5.35 14.23
N THR A 450 -7.50 -4.99 14.85
CA THR A 450 -7.52 -4.55 16.26
C THR A 450 -6.94 -5.61 17.18
N ALA A 451 -7.44 -6.84 17.08
CA ALA A 451 -7.02 -7.95 17.95
C ALA A 451 -5.54 -8.30 17.76
N LEU A 452 -5.09 -8.44 16.50
CA LEU A 452 -3.70 -8.82 16.21
C LEU A 452 -2.72 -7.70 16.52
N CYS A 453 -3.02 -6.44 16.17
CA CYS A 453 -2.15 -5.33 16.49
C CYS A 453 -2.05 -5.12 18.00
N TRP A 454 -3.18 -5.21 18.73
CA TRP A 454 -3.13 -5.18 20.20
C TRP A 454 -2.23 -6.27 20.76
N PHE A 455 -2.42 -7.51 20.32
CA PHE A 455 -1.62 -8.65 20.82
C PHE A 455 -0.13 -8.53 20.49
N MET A 456 0.23 -8.07 19.29
CA MET A 456 1.62 -8.02 18.82
C MET A 456 2.39 -6.78 19.28
N LEU A 457 1.70 -5.66 19.51
CA LEU A 457 2.34 -4.37 19.76
C LEU A 457 2.17 -3.86 21.20
N SER A 458 1.28 -4.46 22.02
CA SER A 458 1.10 -4.05 23.41
C SER A 458 1.95 -4.87 24.42
N ASN A 459 2.69 -5.86 23.93
CA ASN A 459 3.66 -6.63 24.69
C ASN A 459 5.07 -6.21 24.28
#